data_1dca13c66932b1d13fcf81ec6f3b5bbb
#
_entry.id   1dca13c66932b1d13fcf81ec6f3b5bbb
#
_cell.length_a   1.000
_cell.length_b   1.000
_cell.length_c   1.000
_cell.angle_alpha   90.00
_cell.angle_beta   90.00
_cell.angle_gamma   90.00
#
_symmetry.space_group_name_H-M   'P 1'
#
loop_
_entity.id
_entity.type
_entity.pdbx_description
1 polymer ?
#
loop_
_entity_poly.entity_id
_entity_poly.type
_entity_poly.pdbx_seq_one_letter_code
_entity_poly.pdbx_strand_id
1 'polypeptide(L)'
;MTELGVPELSLVVLVGVSGSGKSTFARERFKPTEVISSDFCRGLVADDENDQSATADAFELLHFIVGKRLAAGRLTVVDATNVQVDARRSLVALAREHDVLPTAIVLDVPESVCRARNASRPDRDFGDHVIRRQHAELRRSLRGLRKEGFRAVHVLHGEEEIAAATITRTRLFNDLRHETGPFDVIGDVHGCAAELQTLLGDLGYVVSRDELGRATGASHPDRRAIFVGDLVDRGPDTPGVLRLVMGMVGAGDAFCVAGNHENKLVRALRGRNVQVTHGLAESLAQLAAAPAEFRAEAERFMDALVSHYVLDSGRLVVSHAGLIERYHGRASGRVREFCLYGQTTGETDEYGLPVRYPWAQEYRGRAMVLYGHTPVPAPEWVNNTLCLDTGCVFGGRLTALRYPERELVSVPAAEVYYEPARPFPANPEAAVSESATRRDPEVLDITDVTGTRVVETQYQKRIGVREG
;
A
#
# COMPACT_ATOMS: atom_id res chain seq x y z
N MET A 1 24.77 6.94 -20.16
CA MET A 1 23.89 5.73 -20.10
C MET A 1 22.57 6.17 -19.49
N THR A 2 21.45 5.90 -20.15
CA THR A 2 20.11 6.26 -19.62
C THR A 2 19.60 5.11 -18.77
N GLU A 3 19.53 5.30 -17.46
CA GLU A 3 19.05 4.31 -16.52
C GLU A 3 17.53 4.48 -16.30
N LEU A 4 16.77 3.40 -16.49
CA LEU A 4 15.33 3.38 -16.35
C LEU A 4 14.95 2.59 -15.06
N GLY A 5 14.47 3.28 -14.04
CA GLY A 5 13.95 2.66 -12.82
C GLY A 5 12.59 2.01 -13.09
N VAL A 6 12.49 0.70 -12.93
CA VAL A 6 11.25 -0.07 -13.06
C VAL A 6 10.98 -0.82 -11.74
N PRO A 7 9.83 -0.58 -11.08
CA PRO A 7 9.50 -1.33 -9.86
C PRO A 7 9.43 -2.85 -10.10
N GLU A 8 9.93 -3.64 -9.15
CA GLU A 8 9.88 -5.12 -9.22
C GLU A 8 8.46 -5.66 -9.38
N LEU A 9 7.47 -4.95 -8.86
CA LEU A 9 6.05 -5.18 -9.14
C LEU A 9 5.52 -4.04 -10.00
N SER A 10 5.50 -4.23 -11.30
CA SER A 10 5.05 -3.23 -12.28
C SER A 10 4.44 -3.89 -13.51
N LEU A 11 3.50 -3.19 -14.15
CA LEU A 11 3.11 -3.43 -15.53
C LEU A 11 3.89 -2.46 -16.41
N VAL A 12 4.85 -2.97 -17.17
CA VAL A 12 5.60 -2.20 -18.17
C VAL A 12 4.87 -2.25 -19.50
N VAL A 13 4.50 -1.11 -20.03
CA VAL A 13 3.86 -0.99 -21.34
C VAL A 13 4.88 -0.38 -22.30
N LEU A 14 5.35 -1.19 -23.26
CA LEU A 14 6.16 -0.67 -24.36
C LEU A 14 5.27 0.09 -25.33
N VAL A 15 5.70 1.28 -25.72
CA VAL A 15 4.97 2.15 -26.65
C VAL A 15 5.90 2.53 -27.79
N GLY A 16 5.45 2.34 -29.02
CA GLY A 16 6.27 2.71 -30.19
C GLY A 16 5.70 2.15 -31.50
N VAL A 17 6.10 2.76 -32.58
CA VAL A 17 5.68 2.41 -33.95
C VAL A 17 6.18 1.01 -34.32
N SER A 18 5.51 0.33 -35.26
CA SER A 18 6.04 -0.90 -35.87
C SER A 18 7.43 -0.60 -36.49
N GLY A 19 8.40 -1.48 -36.21
CA GLY A 19 9.80 -1.24 -36.61
C GLY A 19 10.64 -0.37 -35.65
N SER A 20 10.09 0.14 -34.55
CA SER A 20 10.85 0.92 -33.55
C SER A 20 11.82 0.09 -32.69
N GLY A 21 11.78 -1.24 -32.76
CA GLY A 21 12.69 -2.12 -31.99
C GLY A 21 12.16 -2.60 -30.65
N LYS A 22 10.86 -2.44 -30.33
CA LYS A 22 10.25 -2.85 -29.05
C LYS A 22 10.55 -4.30 -28.65
N SER A 23 10.32 -5.25 -29.55
CA SER A 23 10.52 -6.68 -29.29
C SER A 23 11.99 -7.03 -29.06
N THR A 24 12.92 -6.34 -29.73
CA THR A 24 14.36 -6.45 -29.48
C THR A 24 14.70 -5.90 -28.11
N PHE A 25 14.25 -4.68 -27.80
CA PHE A 25 14.44 -4.05 -26.50
C PHE A 25 13.88 -4.92 -25.36
N ALA A 26 12.66 -5.45 -25.50
CA ALA A 26 12.04 -6.34 -24.53
C ALA A 26 12.89 -7.58 -24.28
N ARG A 27 13.30 -8.27 -25.33
CA ARG A 27 14.08 -9.51 -25.25
C ARG A 27 15.47 -9.33 -24.63
N GLU A 28 16.10 -8.19 -24.86
CA GLU A 28 17.43 -7.89 -24.33
C GLU A 28 17.42 -7.40 -22.88
N ARG A 29 16.34 -6.79 -22.42
CA ARG A 29 16.27 -6.10 -21.12
C ARG A 29 15.39 -6.80 -20.08
N PHE A 30 14.54 -7.75 -20.51
CA PHE A 30 13.59 -8.45 -19.64
C PHE A 30 13.71 -9.97 -19.84
N LYS A 31 13.28 -10.73 -18.83
CA LYS A 31 13.23 -12.19 -18.93
C LYS A 31 12.16 -12.61 -19.95
N PRO A 32 12.37 -13.68 -20.72
CA PRO A 32 11.37 -14.15 -21.70
C PRO A 32 9.99 -14.38 -21.05
N THR A 33 9.95 -14.85 -19.82
CA THR A 33 8.70 -15.07 -19.07
C THR A 33 8.02 -13.80 -18.60
N GLU A 34 8.68 -12.64 -18.61
CA GLU A 34 8.11 -11.36 -18.23
C GLU A 34 7.41 -10.68 -19.41
N VAL A 35 7.79 -11.03 -20.65
CA VAL A 35 7.32 -10.37 -21.88
C VAL A 35 6.11 -11.11 -22.45
N ILE A 36 5.02 -10.37 -22.60
CA ILE A 36 3.79 -10.86 -23.27
C ILE A 36 3.62 -10.02 -24.55
N SER A 37 3.84 -10.69 -25.69
CA SER A 37 3.77 -10.07 -27.02
C SER A 37 2.37 -10.26 -27.62
N SER A 38 1.83 -9.20 -28.22
CA SER A 38 0.56 -9.28 -28.98
C SER A 38 0.68 -10.17 -30.21
N ASP A 39 1.85 -10.18 -30.84
CA ASP A 39 2.10 -11.02 -32.01
C ASP A 39 2.16 -12.50 -31.62
N PHE A 40 2.89 -12.82 -30.54
CA PHE A 40 2.93 -14.18 -29.99
C PHE A 40 1.53 -14.69 -29.59
N CYS A 41 0.72 -13.84 -28.92
CA CYS A 41 -0.66 -14.20 -28.59
C CYS A 41 -1.51 -14.44 -29.85
N ARG A 42 -1.26 -13.69 -30.93
CA ARG A 42 -1.95 -13.89 -32.21
C ARG A 42 -1.55 -15.23 -32.86
N GLY A 43 -0.26 -15.55 -32.83
CA GLY A 43 0.21 -16.87 -33.28
C GLY A 43 -0.41 -18.03 -32.49
N LEU A 44 -0.63 -17.89 -31.18
CA LEU A 44 -1.29 -18.91 -30.37
C LEU A 44 -2.78 -19.09 -30.72
N VAL A 45 -3.44 -18.04 -31.22
CA VAL A 45 -4.88 -18.07 -31.53
C VAL A 45 -5.12 -18.53 -32.97
N ALA A 46 -4.27 -18.12 -33.91
CA ALA A 46 -4.52 -18.26 -35.36
C ALA A 46 -3.43 -19.04 -36.11
N ASP A 47 -2.44 -19.62 -35.41
CA ASP A 47 -1.25 -20.26 -35.99
C ASP A 47 -0.43 -19.33 -36.93
N ASP A 48 -0.75 -18.02 -36.94
CA ASP A 48 -0.03 -16.98 -37.71
C ASP A 48 0.03 -15.66 -36.89
N GLU A 49 1.25 -15.23 -36.56
CA GLU A 49 1.50 -13.95 -35.86
C GLU A 49 1.05 -12.71 -36.66
N ASN A 50 0.83 -12.85 -37.96
CA ASN A 50 0.45 -11.76 -38.86
C ASN A 50 -1.03 -11.70 -39.19
N ASP A 51 -1.82 -12.69 -38.79
CA ASP A 51 -3.27 -12.72 -39.01
C ASP A 51 -3.96 -11.60 -38.25
N GLN A 52 -4.23 -10.47 -38.91
CA GLN A 52 -4.89 -9.31 -38.29
C GLN A 52 -6.36 -9.57 -37.92
N SER A 53 -6.99 -10.60 -38.48
CA SER A 53 -8.39 -10.95 -38.13
C SER A 53 -8.51 -11.46 -36.70
N ALA A 54 -7.48 -12.13 -36.17
CA ALA A 54 -7.39 -12.64 -34.81
C ALA A 54 -6.93 -11.59 -33.77
N THR A 55 -6.83 -10.31 -34.14
CA THR A 55 -6.30 -9.26 -33.24
C THR A 55 -7.12 -9.11 -31.96
N ALA A 56 -8.43 -9.18 -32.01
CA ALA A 56 -9.30 -9.04 -30.84
C ALA A 56 -9.04 -10.17 -29.83
N ASP A 57 -9.05 -11.41 -30.30
CA ASP A 57 -8.83 -12.62 -29.47
C ASP A 57 -7.40 -12.65 -28.91
N ALA A 58 -6.41 -12.21 -29.71
CA ALA A 58 -5.02 -12.10 -29.26
C ALA A 58 -4.86 -11.10 -28.10
N PHE A 59 -5.58 -9.97 -28.13
CA PHE A 59 -5.58 -9.01 -27.03
C PHE A 59 -6.36 -9.50 -25.81
N GLU A 60 -7.44 -10.26 -25.99
CA GLU A 60 -8.14 -10.90 -24.88
C GLU A 60 -7.22 -11.88 -24.15
N LEU A 61 -6.55 -12.75 -24.90
CA LEU A 61 -5.55 -13.68 -24.36
C LEU A 61 -4.40 -12.94 -23.66
N LEU A 62 -3.89 -11.87 -24.25
CA LEU A 62 -2.84 -11.02 -23.67
C LEU A 62 -3.30 -10.44 -22.33
N HIS A 63 -4.48 -9.83 -22.27
CA HIS A 63 -5.03 -9.28 -21.03
C HIS A 63 -5.22 -10.36 -19.96
N PHE A 64 -5.69 -11.55 -20.34
CA PHE A 64 -5.85 -12.67 -19.41
C PHE A 64 -4.52 -13.09 -18.79
N ILE A 65 -3.48 -13.31 -19.60
CA ILE A 65 -2.13 -13.69 -19.12
C ILE A 65 -1.56 -12.58 -18.23
N VAL A 66 -1.64 -11.32 -18.68
CA VAL A 66 -1.17 -10.15 -17.91
C VAL A 66 -1.87 -10.10 -16.56
N GLY A 67 -3.19 -10.20 -16.51
CA GLY A 67 -3.96 -10.21 -15.27
C GLY A 67 -3.53 -11.31 -14.30
N LYS A 68 -3.35 -12.57 -14.78
CA LYS A 68 -2.86 -13.67 -13.94
C LYS A 68 -1.47 -13.41 -13.37
N ARG A 69 -0.57 -12.81 -14.16
CA ARG A 69 0.78 -12.48 -13.72
C ARG A 69 0.79 -11.35 -12.67
N LEU A 70 0.00 -10.29 -12.90
CA LEU A 70 -0.15 -9.18 -11.95
C LEU A 70 -0.79 -9.66 -10.63
N ALA A 71 -1.80 -10.53 -10.70
CA ALA A 71 -2.39 -11.15 -9.52
C ALA A 71 -1.34 -11.94 -8.71
N ALA A 72 -0.46 -12.67 -9.40
CA ALA A 72 0.64 -13.41 -8.78
C ALA A 72 1.84 -12.53 -8.34
N GLY A 73 1.73 -11.19 -8.40
CA GLY A 73 2.80 -10.27 -8.01
C GLY A 73 4.03 -10.32 -8.92
N ARG A 74 3.85 -10.58 -10.22
CA ARG A 74 4.94 -10.72 -11.19
C ARG A 74 5.07 -9.49 -12.06
N LEU A 75 6.28 -8.96 -12.21
CA LEU A 75 6.59 -7.97 -13.22
C LEU A 75 6.15 -8.50 -14.59
N THR A 76 5.47 -7.66 -15.35
CA THR A 76 4.95 -8.03 -16.66
C THR A 76 5.20 -6.92 -17.65
N VAL A 77 5.67 -7.26 -18.83
CA VAL A 77 5.97 -6.35 -19.94
C VAL A 77 5.04 -6.65 -21.10
N VAL A 78 4.29 -5.67 -21.55
CA VAL A 78 3.45 -5.79 -22.74
C VAL A 78 4.20 -5.26 -23.94
N ASP A 79 4.51 -6.17 -24.88
CA ASP A 79 5.13 -5.86 -26.18
C ASP A 79 4.05 -5.81 -27.26
N ALA A 80 3.55 -4.61 -27.49
CA ALA A 80 2.65 -4.26 -28.58
C ALA A 80 2.94 -2.82 -29.02
N THR A 81 2.34 -2.33 -30.10
CA THR A 81 2.56 -0.95 -30.56
C THR A 81 2.10 0.08 -29.53
N ASN A 82 0.93 -0.13 -28.92
CA ASN A 82 0.35 0.69 -27.86
C ASN A 82 0.36 2.21 -28.14
N VAL A 83 0.33 2.61 -29.43
CA VAL A 83 0.34 4.02 -29.81
C VAL A 83 -1.03 4.68 -29.63
N GLN A 84 -2.08 3.88 -29.61
CA GLN A 84 -3.45 4.34 -29.38
C GLN A 84 -3.75 4.51 -27.88
N VAL A 85 -4.43 5.59 -27.53
CA VAL A 85 -4.79 5.90 -26.14
C VAL A 85 -5.68 4.80 -25.52
N ASP A 86 -6.64 4.26 -26.29
CA ASP A 86 -7.57 3.26 -25.79
C ASP A 86 -6.87 1.93 -25.46
N ALA A 87 -5.91 1.50 -26.27
CA ALA A 87 -5.10 0.31 -25.99
C ALA A 87 -4.32 0.46 -24.67
N ARG A 88 -3.73 1.63 -24.41
CA ARG A 88 -3.03 1.90 -23.15
C ARG A 88 -3.98 2.04 -21.98
N ARG A 89 -5.15 2.64 -22.18
CA ARG A 89 -6.18 2.81 -21.13
C ARG A 89 -6.64 1.47 -20.58
N SER A 90 -6.84 0.46 -21.44
CA SER A 90 -7.22 -0.88 -20.99
C SER A 90 -6.13 -1.53 -20.13
N LEU A 91 -4.86 -1.38 -20.48
CA LEU A 91 -3.72 -1.89 -19.73
C LEU A 91 -3.54 -1.16 -18.38
N VAL A 92 -3.74 0.15 -18.35
CA VAL A 92 -3.73 0.94 -17.11
C VAL A 92 -4.88 0.53 -16.21
N ALA A 93 -6.07 0.29 -16.77
CA ALA A 93 -7.22 -0.21 -16.00
C ALA A 93 -6.93 -1.58 -15.39
N LEU A 94 -6.35 -2.50 -16.15
CA LEU A 94 -5.93 -3.83 -15.68
C LEU A 94 -4.88 -3.73 -14.56
N ALA A 95 -3.89 -2.84 -14.69
CA ALA A 95 -2.91 -2.61 -13.62
C ALA A 95 -3.58 -2.10 -12.33
N ARG A 96 -4.54 -1.19 -12.45
CA ARG A 96 -5.34 -0.67 -11.30
C ARG A 96 -6.22 -1.73 -10.65
N GLU A 97 -6.80 -2.62 -11.44
CA GLU A 97 -7.58 -3.75 -10.92
C GLU A 97 -6.75 -4.64 -10.00
N HIS A 98 -5.48 -4.80 -10.33
CA HIS A 98 -4.53 -5.60 -9.54
C HIS A 98 -3.67 -4.78 -8.57
N ASP A 99 -3.96 -3.49 -8.35
CA ASP A 99 -3.20 -2.60 -7.44
C ASP A 99 -1.69 -2.54 -7.78
N VAL A 100 -1.37 -2.55 -9.06
CA VAL A 100 0.00 -2.49 -9.60
C VAL A 100 0.24 -1.16 -10.29
N LEU A 101 1.44 -0.60 -10.13
CA LEU A 101 1.82 0.66 -10.75
C LEU A 101 2.25 0.44 -12.22
N PRO A 102 1.56 1.04 -13.21
CA PRO A 102 1.97 0.93 -14.61
C PRO A 102 3.11 1.90 -14.94
N THR A 103 4.07 1.42 -15.74
CA THR A 103 5.19 2.19 -16.28
C THR A 103 5.15 2.15 -17.80
N ALA A 104 5.25 3.29 -18.47
CA ALA A 104 5.39 3.35 -19.92
C ALA A 104 6.87 3.52 -20.29
N ILE A 105 7.34 2.73 -21.27
CA ILE A 105 8.63 2.93 -21.94
C ILE A 105 8.35 3.17 -23.41
N VAL A 106 8.63 4.39 -23.85
CA VAL A 106 8.36 4.85 -25.22
C VAL A 106 9.64 4.81 -26.04
N LEU A 107 9.58 4.11 -27.17
CA LEU A 107 10.67 4.10 -28.15
C LEU A 107 10.30 5.07 -29.29
N ASP A 108 10.80 6.30 -29.19
CA ASP A 108 10.58 7.37 -30.19
C ASP A 108 11.68 7.37 -31.24
N VAL A 109 11.48 6.53 -32.25
CA VAL A 109 12.41 6.33 -33.37
C VAL A 109 11.89 7.08 -34.58
N PRO A 110 12.78 7.73 -35.41
CA PRO A 110 12.36 8.41 -36.62
C PRO A 110 11.56 7.52 -37.59
N GLU A 111 10.52 8.09 -38.19
CA GLU A 111 9.63 7.38 -39.13
C GLU A 111 10.40 6.66 -40.24
N SER A 112 11.44 7.32 -40.82
CA SER A 112 12.28 6.76 -41.87
C SER A 112 12.96 5.45 -41.44
N VAL A 113 13.47 5.37 -40.22
CA VAL A 113 14.10 4.16 -39.66
C VAL A 113 13.07 3.05 -39.49
N CYS A 114 11.89 3.39 -38.92
CA CYS A 114 10.81 2.42 -38.75
C CYS A 114 10.34 1.85 -40.10
N ARG A 115 10.22 2.68 -41.14
CA ARG A 115 9.85 2.25 -42.49
C ARG A 115 10.91 1.34 -43.10
N ALA A 116 12.19 1.72 -43.06
CA ALA A 116 13.29 0.91 -43.57
C ALA A 116 13.33 -0.47 -42.93
N ARG A 117 13.16 -0.54 -41.58
CA ARG A 117 13.12 -1.82 -40.86
C ARG A 117 11.89 -2.65 -41.17
N ASN A 118 10.73 -2.01 -41.40
CA ASN A 118 9.53 -2.72 -41.78
C ASN A 118 9.67 -3.33 -43.20
N ALA A 119 10.21 -2.57 -44.14
CA ALA A 119 10.44 -3.04 -45.53
C ALA A 119 11.46 -4.20 -45.62
N SER A 120 12.39 -4.30 -44.64
CA SER A 120 13.38 -5.39 -44.62
C SER A 120 12.85 -6.70 -44.01
N ARG A 121 11.64 -6.73 -43.49
CA ARG A 121 11.02 -7.93 -42.89
C ARG A 121 10.23 -8.69 -43.96
N PRO A 122 10.61 -9.93 -44.29
CA PRO A 122 9.96 -10.70 -45.34
C PRO A 122 8.56 -11.19 -44.98
N ASP A 123 8.28 -11.23 -43.67
CA ASP A 123 7.05 -11.77 -43.06
C ASP A 123 5.98 -10.72 -42.74
N ARG A 124 6.27 -9.43 -42.98
CA ARG A 124 5.35 -8.33 -42.65
C ARG A 124 5.28 -7.28 -43.77
N ASP A 125 4.15 -7.18 -44.42
CA ASP A 125 3.87 -6.12 -45.37
C ASP A 125 2.83 -5.13 -44.80
N PHE A 126 3.26 -4.31 -43.87
CA PHE A 126 2.46 -3.14 -43.48
C PHE A 126 2.82 -1.99 -44.43
N GLY A 127 1.86 -1.57 -45.24
CA GLY A 127 2.08 -0.42 -46.11
C GLY A 127 2.53 0.83 -45.33
N ASP A 128 3.35 1.66 -45.94
CA ASP A 128 3.92 2.89 -45.36
C ASP A 128 2.90 3.81 -44.66
N HIS A 129 1.64 3.78 -45.11
CA HIS A 129 0.57 4.57 -44.52
C HIS A 129 0.24 4.16 -43.09
N VAL A 130 0.42 2.87 -42.72
CA VAL A 130 0.21 2.37 -41.36
C VAL A 130 1.25 2.95 -40.42
N ILE A 131 2.54 2.90 -40.83
CA ILE A 131 3.64 3.44 -40.00
C ILE A 131 3.48 4.95 -39.80
N ARG A 132 3.13 5.67 -40.88
CA ARG A 132 2.87 7.12 -40.81
C ARG A 132 1.74 7.45 -39.85
N ARG A 133 0.64 6.70 -39.89
CA ARG A 133 -0.49 6.87 -38.95
C ARG A 133 -0.06 6.60 -37.52
N GLN A 134 0.62 5.48 -37.26
CA GLN A 134 1.13 5.13 -35.95
C GLN A 134 2.07 6.21 -35.38
N HIS A 135 2.94 6.77 -36.23
CA HIS A 135 3.87 7.83 -35.82
C HIS A 135 3.14 9.13 -35.46
N ALA A 136 2.11 9.49 -36.23
CA ALA A 136 1.28 10.65 -35.96
C ALA A 136 0.50 10.48 -34.63
N GLU A 137 -0.02 9.27 -34.33
CA GLU A 137 -0.71 8.93 -33.10
C GLU A 137 0.26 8.97 -31.90
N LEU A 138 1.47 8.42 -32.02
CA LEU A 138 2.50 8.48 -31.00
C LEU A 138 2.82 9.92 -30.62
N ARG A 139 3.13 10.78 -31.62
CA ARG A 139 3.46 12.19 -31.37
C ARG A 139 2.35 12.97 -30.68
N ARG A 140 1.09 12.71 -31.03
CA ARG A 140 -0.06 13.34 -30.36
C ARG A 140 -0.19 12.92 -28.90
N SER A 141 0.11 11.65 -28.60
CA SER A 141 -0.10 11.09 -27.26
C SER A 141 1.06 11.34 -26.29
N LEU A 142 2.29 11.58 -26.76
CA LEU A 142 3.47 11.74 -25.90
C LEU A 142 3.27 12.73 -24.74
N ARG A 143 2.63 13.87 -25.00
CA ARG A 143 2.37 14.92 -23.98
C ARG A 143 1.32 14.51 -22.96
N GLY A 144 0.48 13.52 -23.30
CA GLY A 144 -0.66 13.07 -22.50
C GLY A 144 -0.38 11.85 -21.62
N LEU A 145 0.65 11.06 -21.88
CA LEU A 145 0.91 9.76 -21.26
C LEU A 145 0.85 9.78 -19.72
N ARG A 146 1.45 10.79 -19.08
CA ARG A 146 1.40 10.92 -17.61
C ARG A 146 -0.03 11.11 -17.08
N LYS A 147 -0.91 11.75 -17.87
CA LYS A 147 -2.31 11.97 -17.50
C LYS A 147 -3.18 10.72 -17.73
N GLU A 148 -2.70 9.74 -18.47
CA GLU A 148 -3.40 8.47 -18.70
C GLU A 148 -3.34 7.53 -17.47
N GLY A 149 -2.49 7.86 -16.49
CA GLY A 149 -2.40 7.15 -15.21
C GLY A 149 -1.15 6.26 -15.07
N PHE A 150 -0.16 6.42 -15.94
CA PHE A 150 1.17 5.83 -15.74
C PHE A 150 1.87 6.50 -14.56
N ARG A 151 2.46 5.70 -13.68
CA ARG A 151 3.27 6.19 -12.55
C ARG A 151 4.60 6.79 -13.03
N ALA A 152 5.22 6.12 -13.99
CA ALA A 152 6.45 6.57 -14.63
C ALA A 152 6.31 6.50 -16.16
N VAL A 153 6.92 7.46 -16.85
CA VAL A 153 6.98 7.50 -18.31
C VAL A 153 8.43 7.81 -18.69
N HIS A 154 9.06 6.86 -19.35
CA HIS A 154 10.40 6.98 -19.91
C HIS A 154 10.28 7.11 -21.43
N VAL A 155 10.86 8.14 -22.01
CA VAL A 155 10.91 8.34 -23.47
C VAL A 155 12.35 8.23 -23.91
N LEU A 156 12.63 7.30 -24.81
CA LEU A 156 13.94 7.05 -25.40
C LEU A 156 13.93 7.55 -26.85
N HIS A 157 14.81 8.49 -27.16
CA HIS A 157 14.87 9.13 -28.46
C HIS A 157 15.96 8.53 -29.31
N GLY A 158 15.58 8.02 -30.52
CA GLY A 158 16.52 7.46 -31.46
C GLY A 158 17.14 6.13 -31.06
N GLU A 159 17.98 5.59 -31.94
CA GLU A 159 18.54 4.24 -31.77
C GLU A 159 19.64 4.19 -30.71
N GLU A 160 20.44 5.24 -30.61
CA GLU A 160 21.58 5.30 -29.66
C GLU A 160 21.12 5.30 -28.21
N GLU A 161 20.10 6.11 -27.90
CA GLU A 161 19.57 6.16 -26.54
C GLU A 161 18.88 4.85 -26.16
N ILE A 162 18.14 4.23 -27.09
CA ILE A 162 17.51 2.92 -26.88
C ILE A 162 18.55 1.83 -26.65
N ALA A 163 19.65 1.82 -27.44
CA ALA A 163 20.72 0.85 -27.26
C ALA A 163 21.48 1.03 -25.96
N ALA A 164 21.69 2.29 -25.52
CA ALA A 164 22.40 2.62 -24.28
C ALA A 164 21.55 2.50 -23.01
N ALA A 165 20.21 2.36 -23.14
CA ALA A 165 19.30 2.28 -22.00
C ALA A 165 19.48 0.98 -21.21
N THR A 166 19.50 1.11 -19.88
CA THR A 166 19.56 -0.02 -18.95
C THR A 166 18.34 -0.01 -18.04
N ILE A 167 17.87 -1.20 -17.62
CA ILE A 167 16.75 -1.35 -16.68
C ILE A 167 17.30 -1.65 -15.30
N THR A 168 17.01 -0.77 -14.35
CA THR A 168 17.29 -1.01 -12.93
C THR A 168 16.00 -1.41 -12.23
N ARG A 169 16.01 -2.59 -11.61
CA ARG A 169 14.90 -3.05 -10.78
C ARG A 169 14.90 -2.28 -9.46
N THR A 170 13.81 -1.60 -9.17
CA THR A 170 13.65 -0.85 -7.93
C THR A 170 12.61 -1.51 -7.04
N ARG A 171 12.88 -1.57 -5.75
CA ARG A 171 11.85 -1.98 -4.79
C ARG A 171 10.79 -0.89 -4.69
N LEU A 172 9.55 -1.29 -4.41
CA LEU A 172 8.54 -0.32 -4.02
C LEU A 172 8.92 0.29 -2.66
N PHE A 173 8.49 1.52 -2.43
CA PHE A 173 8.79 2.29 -1.22
C PHE A 173 8.30 1.63 0.09
N ASN A 174 7.36 0.68 -0.01
CA ASN A 174 6.83 -0.11 1.10
C ASN A 174 7.47 -1.52 1.19
N ASP A 175 8.39 -1.87 0.29
CA ASP A 175 9.09 -3.15 0.30
C ASP A 175 10.42 -3.05 1.06
N LEU A 176 10.37 -3.38 2.34
CA LEU A 176 11.51 -3.48 3.25
C LEU A 176 11.82 -4.93 3.64
N ARG A 177 11.61 -5.90 2.74
CA ARG A 177 11.85 -7.33 3.02
C ARG A 177 13.30 -7.64 3.41
N HIS A 178 14.25 -6.77 3.09
CA HIS A 178 15.65 -6.89 3.49
C HIS A 178 15.91 -6.48 4.95
N GLU A 179 14.97 -5.74 5.54
CA GLU A 179 15.02 -5.35 6.94
C GLU A 179 14.44 -6.49 7.78
N THR A 180 15.30 -7.18 8.51
CA THR A 180 14.95 -8.44 9.22
C THR A 180 14.69 -8.25 10.71
N GLY A 181 14.93 -7.05 11.23
CA GLY A 181 14.77 -6.77 12.66
C GLY A 181 16.01 -7.12 13.49
N PRO A 182 15.88 -7.25 14.81
CA PRO A 182 14.61 -7.23 15.57
C PRO A 182 13.94 -5.85 15.61
N PHE A 183 12.62 -5.85 15.83
CA PHE A 183 11.81 -4.64 15.88
C PHE A 183 10.96 -4.56 17.14
N ASP A 184 10.63 -3.32 17.57
CA ASP A 184 9.60 -3.05 18.56
C ASP A 184 8.47 -2.26 17.85
N VAL A 185 7.30 -2.91 17.67
CA VAL A 185 6.18 -2.32 16.93
C VAL A 185 5.23 -1.66 17.94
N ILE A 186 5.09 -0.34 17.83
CA ILE A 186 4.40 0.51 18.82
C ILE A 186 3.03 0.90 18.26
N GLY A 187 1.99 0.74 19.08
CA GLY A 187 0.61 1.12 18.78
C GLY A 187 0.37 2.62 18.72
N ASP A 188 -0.91 3.02 18.61
CA ASP A 188 -1.35 4.40 18.44
C ASP A 188 -0.93 5.28 19.61
N VAL A 189 -0.24 6.39 19.32
CA VAL A 189 0.36 7.26 20.33
C VAL A 189 -0.51 8.47 20.67
N HIS A 190 -1.18 9.06 19.68
CA HIS A 190 -2.11 10.18 19.86
C HIS A 190 -1.60 11.29 20.78
N GLY A 191 -0.40 11.81 20.57
CA GLY A 191 0.12 12.92 21.39
C GLY A 191 0.50 12.56 22.83
N CYS A 192 0.48 11.29 23.23
CA CYS A 192 0.86 10.81 24.57
C CYS A 192 2.40 10.69 24.67
N ALA A 193 3.09 11.86 24.69
CA ALA A 193 4.55 11.93 24.62
C ALA A 193 5.25 11.39 25.88
N ALA A 194 4.66 11.52 27.03
CA ALA A 194 5.22 11.01 28.30
C ALA A 194 5.19 9.48 28.34
N GLU A 195 4.07 8.87 27.96
CA GLU A 195 3.91 7.43 27.87
C GLU A 195 4.82 6.84 26.80
N LEU A 196 4.98 7.52 25.65
CA LEU A 196 5.91 7.09 24.62
C LEU A 196 7.36 7.07 25.13
N GLN A 197 7.80 8.11 25.84
CA GLN A 197 9.16 8.13 26.40
C GLN A 197 9.36 7.05 27.45
N THR A 198 8.36 6.80 28.30
CA THR A 198 8.37 5.72 29.30
C THR A 198 8.45 4.36 28.61
N LEU A 199 7.60 4.09 27.61
CA LEU A 199 7.60 2.83 26.88
C LEU A 199 8.93 2.58 26.16
N LEU A 200 9.49 3.60 25.52
CA LEU A 200 10.80 3.51 24.88
C LEU A 200 11.91 3.19 25.90
N GLY A 201 11.86 3.78 27.09
CA GLY A 201 12.76 3.44 28.21
C GLY A 201 12.62 1.98 28.64
N ASP A 202 11.40 1.48 28.83
CA ASP A 202 11.11 0.09 29.21
C ASP A 202 11.56 -0.91 28.12
N LEU A 203 11.51 -0.48 26.85
CA LEU A 203 12.03 -1.26 25.72
C LEU A 203 13.57 -1.21 25.58
N GLY A 204 14.25 -0.35 26.35
CA GLY A 204 15.71 -0.21 26.36
C GLY A 204 16.26 0.86 25.43
N TYR A 205 15.43 1.73 24.88
CA TYR A 205 15.88 2.87 24.07
C TYR A 205 16.43 4.00 24.95
N VAL A 206 17.48 4.65 24.48
CA VAL A 206 18.05 5.84 25.10
C VAL A 206 17.49 7.08 24.40
N VAL A 207 16.74 7.89 25.13
CA VAL A 207 16.11 9.12 24.60
C VAL A 207 17.13 10.24 24.54
N SER A 208 17.34 10.80 23.34
CA SER A 208 18.15 11.99 23.09
C SER A 208 17.32 13.25 23.33
N ARG A 209 17.99 14.30 23.89
CA ARG A 209 17.33 15.57 24.22
C ARG A 209 18.12 16.76 23.68
N ASP A 210 17.39 17.82 23.33
CA ASP A 210 18.01 19.10 22.99
C ASP A 210 18.41 19.92 24.25
N GLU A 211 18.97 21.10 24.02
CA GLU A 211 19.39 22.01 25.09
C GLU A 211 18.24 22.48 26.00
N LEU A 212 17.02 22.40 25.53
CA LEU A 212 15.80 22.70 26.29
C LEU A 212 15.23 21.47 27.02
N GLY A 213 15.91 20.34 26.97
CA GLY A 213 15.47 19.09 27.58
C GLY A 213 14.36 18.35 26.81
N ARG A 214 13.97 18.82 25.61
CA ARG A 214 12.92 18.19 24.80
C ARG A 214 13.44 16.94 24.11
N ALA A 215 12.66 15.86 24.11
CA ALA A 215 13.00 14.63 23.40
C ALA A 215 13.07 14.88 21.88
N THR A 216 14.20 14.54 21.26
CA THR A 216 14.46 14.75 19.83
C THR A 216 14.75 13.48 19.06
N GLY A 217 14.85 12.35 19.74
CA GLY A 217 15.09 11.04 19.16
C GLY A 217 15.23 10.00 20.26
N ALA A 218 15.31 8.74 19.86
CA ALA A 218 15.68 7.64 20.75
C ALA A 218 16.34 6.53 19.91
N SER A 219 17.34 5.88 20.46
CA SER A 219 18.07 4.82 19.79
C SER A 219 18.24 3.59 20.66
N HIS A 220 18.33 2.42 20.06
CA HIS A 220 18.62 1.15 20.71
C HIS A 220 19.78 0.48 19.94
N PRO A 221 20.77 -0.16 20.62
CA PRO A 221 21.94 -0.71 19.94
C PRO A 221 21.61 -1.82 18.92
N ASP A 222 20.57 -2.61 19.17
CA ASP A 222 20.27 -3.81 18.39
C ASP A 222 18.87 -3.83 17.76
N ARG A 223 18.00 -2.88 18.09
CA ARG A 223 16.58 -2.90 17.68
C ARG A 223 16.19 -1.59 17.02
N ARG A 224 15.14 -1.63 16.22
CA ARG A 224 14.50 -0.42 15.67
C ARG A 224 13.00 -0.42 15.97
N ALA A 225 12.46 0.76 16.22
CA ALA A 225 11.03 0.93 16.44
C ALA A 225 10.26 0.96 15.11
N ILE A 226 8.98 0.55 15.15
CA ILE A 226 8.04 0.74 14.04
C ILE A 226 6.75 1.29 14.62
N PHE A 227 6.34 2.50 14.21
CA PHE A 227 5.09 3.12 14.64
C PHE A 227 3.96 2.76 13.68
N VAL A 228 2.82 2.33 14.21
CA VAL A 228 1.65 1.94 13.40
C VAL A 228 0.83 3.14 12.90
N GLY A 229 1.28 4.38 13.14
CA GLY A 229 0.57 5.63 12.81
C GLY A 229 -0.22 6.18 13.98
N ASP A 230 -1.11 7.14 13.67
CA ASP A 230 -1.89 7.91 14.65
C ASP A 230 -1.03 8.47 15.79
N LEU A 231 0.02 9.20 15.38
CA LEU A 231 0.93 9.89 16.30
C LEU A 231 0.29 11.14 16.89
N VAL A 232 -0.67 11.72 16.18
CA VAL A 232 -1.25 13.05 16.40
C VAL A 232 -2.71 12.97 16.87
N ASP A 233 -3.24 14.11 17.25
CA ASP A 233 -4.61 14.36 17.71
C ASP A 233 -4.94 13.78 19.11
N ARG A 234 -5.93 14.38 19.76
CA ARG A 234 -6.50 13.98 21.06
C ARG A 234 -5.62 14.23 22.27
N GLY A 235 -4.34 13.88 22.19
CA GLY A 235 -3.43 13.92 23.34
C GLY A 235 -2.75 15.25 23.60
N PRO A 236 -2.01 15.34 24.71
CA PRO A 236 -1.55 16.61 25.26
C PRO A 236 -0.35 17.24 24.51
N ASP A 237 0.47 16.44 23.79
CA ASP A 237 1.73 16.93 23.18
C ASP A 237 2.01 16.31 21.80
N THR A 238 1.20 16.68 20.80
CA THR A 238 1.45 16.33 19.40
C THR A 238 2.83 16.79 18.91
N PRO A 239 3.32 18.04 19.18
CA PRO A 239 4.65 18.45 18.76
C PRO A 239 5.79 17.66 19.39
N GLY A 240 5.64 17.22 20.65
CA GLY A 240 6.63 16.39 21.33
C GLY A 240 6.76 15.00 20.72
N VAL A 241 5.62 14.34 20.45
CA VAL A 241 5.59 13.03 19.74
C VAL A 241 6.20 13.18 18.35
N LEU A 242 5.77 14.16 17.57
CA LEU A 242 6.30 14.37 16.22
C LEU A 242 7.82 14.60 16.23
N ARG A 243 8.34 15.43 17.15
CA ARG A 243 9.78 15.72 17.25
C ARG A 243 10.57 14.46 17.54
N LEU A 244 10.11 13.66 18.50
CA LEU A 244 10.76 12.40 18.88
C LEU A 244 10.76 11.39 17.73
N VAL A 245 9.59 11.14 17.13
CA VAL A 245 9.45 10.15 16.04
C VAL A 245 10.17 10.60 14.77
N MET A 246 10.08 11.88 14.40
CA MET A 246 10.83 12.45 13.26
C MET A 246 12.34 12.27 13.45
N GLY A 247 12.84 12.51 14.65
CA GLY A 247 14.26 12.30 14.96
C GLY A 247 14.66 10.83 14.84
N MET A 248 13.88 9.91 15.40
CA MET A 248 14.14 8.46 15.27
C MET A 248 14.12 8.00 13.81
N VAL A 249 13.12 8.41 13.04
CA VAL A 249 13.01 8.02 11.62
C VAL A 249 14.13 8.65 10.80
N GLY A 250 14.47 9.92 11.05
CA GLY A 250 15.57 10.62 10.38
C GLY A 250 16.95 10.03 10.65
N ALA A 251 17.15 9.47 11.84
CA ALA A 251 18.40 8.77 12.23
C ALA A 251 18.45 7.31 11.74
N GLY A 252 17.33 6.75 11.26
CA GLY A 252 17.23 5.34 10.87
C GLY A 252 16.95 4.38 12.04
N ASP A 253 16.63 4.91 13.21
CA ASP A 253 16.31 4.14 14.43
C ASP A 253 14.85 3.67 14.44
N ALA A 254 14.00 4.21 13.56
CA ALA A 254 12.60 3.82 13.45
C ALA A 254 12.06 3.87 12.02
N PHE A 255 10.95 3.15 11.83
CA PHE A 255 10.01 3.29 10.72
C PHE A 255 8.66 3.80 11.23
N CYS A 256 7.88 4.44 10.36
CA CYS A 256 6.54 4.88 10.70
C CYS A 256 5.61 4.73 9.48
N VAL A 257 4.44 4.15 9.67
CA VAL A 257 3.38 4.15 8.66
C VAL A 257 2.40 5.29 8.90
N ALA A 258 1.68 5.70 7.88
CA ALA A 258 0.67 6.75 7.98
C ALA A 258 -0.58 6.23 8.71
N GLY A 259 -1.06 6.96 9.69
CA GLY A 259 -2.40 6.83 10.23
C GLY A 259 -3.41 7.75 9.54
N ASN A 260 -4.68 7.56 9.82
CA ASN A 260 -5.72 8.40 9.25
C ASN A 260 -5.70 9.82 9.88
N HIS A 261 -5.21 9.96 11.11
CA HIS A 261 -5.06 11.25 11.79
C HIS A 261 -3.98 12.11 11.13
N GLU A 262 -2.80 11.57 10.81
CA GLU A 262 -1.78 12.28 10.02
C GLU A 262 -2.32 12.73 8.68
N ASN A 263 -3.01 11.84 7.96
CA ASN A 263 -3.58 12.17 6.65
C ASN A 263 -4.61 13.32 6.72
N LYS A 264 -5.40 13.36 7.79
CA LYS A 264 -6.39 14.41 8.05
C LYS A 264 -5.72 15.74 8.43
N LEU A 265 -4.72 15.69 9.31
CA LEU A 265 -3.97 16.86 9.78
C LEU A 265 -3.20 17.53 8.63
N VAL A 266 -2.51 16.77 7.78
CA VAL A 266 -1.82 17.29 6.57
C VAL A 266 -2.81 18.02 5.65
N ARG A 267 -3.99 17.47 5.43
CA ARG A 267 -5.02 18.14 4.62
C ARG A 267 -5.50 19.43 5.24
N ALA A 268 -5.65 19.48 6.57
CA ALA A 268 -6.02 20.70 7.30
C ALA A 268 -4.92 21.76 7.21
N LEU A 269 -3.66 21.39 7.44
CA LEU A 269 -2.50 22.29 7.34
C LEU A 269 -2.36 22.92 5.95
N ARG A 270 -2.76 22.19 4.91
CA ARG A 270 -2.82 22.68 3.50
C ARG A 270 -4.09 23.49 3.17
N GLY A 271 -4.88 23.85 4.16
CA GLY A 271 -6.10 24.65 3.98
C GLY A 271 -7.22 23.95 3.23
N ARG A 272 -7.21 22.61 3.17
CA ARG A 272 -8.32 21.85 2.59
C ARG A 272 -9.47 21.78 3.57
N ASN A 273 -10.70 21.78 3.06
CA ASN A 273 -11.88 21.62 3.89
C ASN A 273 -11.90 20.20 4.48
N VAL A 274 -11.76 20.08 5.80
CA VAL A 274 -11.87 18.83 6.57
C VAL A 274 -12.75 19.07 7.79
N GLN A 275 -13.47 18.05 8.22
CA GLN A 275 -14.23 18.13 9.47
C GLN A 275 -13.25 18.19 10.66
N VAL A 276 -13.38 19.23 11.48
CA VAL A 276 -12.55 19.43 12.67
C VAL A 276 -13.18 18.66 13.84
N THR A 277 -12.85 17.37 13.91
CA THR A 277 -13.35 16.40 14.91
C THR A 277 -12.23 15.48 15.34
N HIS A 278 -12.42 14.77 16.43
CA HIS A 278 -11.53 13.71 16.94
C HIS A 278 -10.12 14.23 17.30
N GLY A 279 -10.02 15.37 17.97
CA GLY A 279 -8.75 15.91 18.46
C GLY A 279 -7.94 16.74 17.43
N LEU A 280 -8.46 16.96 16.22
CA LEU A 280 -7.76 17.76 15.20
C LEU A 280 -7.58 19.23 15.61
N ALA A 281 -8.55 19.82 16.32
CA ALA A 281 -8.46 21.22 16.77
C ALA A 281 -7.28 21.42 17.72
N GLU A 282 -7.07 20.50 18.62
CA GLU A 282 -5.99 20.48 19.61
C GLU A 282 -4.63 20.39 18.91
N SER A 283 -4.44 19.47 17.98
CA SER A 283 -3.21 19.36 17.19
C SER A 283 -2.91 20.62 16.40
N LEU A 284 -3.91 21.21 15.75
CA LEU A 284 -3.76 22.48 15.01
C LEU A 284 -3.32 23.61 15.94
N ALA A 285 -3.92 23.73 17.14
CA ALA A 285 -3.56 24.74 18.12
C ALA A 285 -2.12 24.53 18.66
N GLN A 286 -1.77 23.29 19.00
CA GLN A 286 -0.42 22.93 19.48
C GLN A 286 0.65 23.20 18.40
N LEU A 287 0.40 22.85 17.16
CA LEU A 287 1.32 23.11 16.05
C LEU A 287 1.39 24.60 15.69
N ALA A 288 0.29 25.36 15.84
CA ALA A 288 0.31 26.80 15.63
C ALA A 288 1.21 27.54 16.66
N ALA A 289 1.32 27.00 17.88
CA ALA A 289 2.21 27.51 18.92
C ALA A 289 3.69 27.10 18.71
N ALA A 290 3.96 26.12 17.85
CA ALA A 290 5.32 25.67 17.53
C ALA A 290 5.97 26.57 16.45
N PRO A 291 7.33 26.57 16.35
CA PRO A 291 8.05 27.30 15.30
C PRO A 291 7.56 26.92 13.89
N ALA A 292 7.53 27.89 12.99
CA ALA A 292 7.03 27.70 11.62
C ALA A 292 7.85 26.65 10.84
N GLU A 293 9.15 26.62 11.05
CA GLU A 293 10.06 25.62 10.45
C GLU A 293 9.71 24.21 10.87
N PHE A 294 9.50 23.99 12.17
CA PHE A 294 9.10 22.69 12.73
C PHE A 294 7.75 22.25 12.16
N ARG A 295 6.78 23.16 12.09
CA ARG A 295 5.46 22.85 11.50
C ARG A 295 5.56 22.43 10.05
N ALA A 296 6.40 23.10 9.25
CA ALA A 296 6.63 22.75 7.86
C ALA A 296 7.37 21.41 7.70
N GLU A 297 8.28 21.08 8.61
CA GLU A 297 8.96 19.77 8.65
C GLU A 297 7.99 18.66 9.03
N ALA A 298 7.17 18.87 10.04
CA ALA A 298 6.16 17.93 10.49
C ALA A 298 5.12 17.63 9.38
N GLU A 299 4.67 18.67 8.66
CA GLU A 299 3.77 18.47 7.50
C GLU A 299 4.44 17.60 6.41
N ARG A 300 5.69 17.91 6.04
CA ARG A 300 6.43 17.12 5.04
C ARG A 300 6.65 15.69 5.48
N PHE A 301 7.01 15.48 6.75
CA PHE A 301 7.19 14.17 7.34
C PHE A 301 5.91 13.34 7.25
N MET A 302 4.80 13.85 7.75
CA MET A 302 3.51 13.17 7.74
C MET A 302 3.01 12.87 6.31
N ASP A 303 3.21 13.79 5.37
CA ASP A 303 2.83 13.60 3.95
C ASP A 303 3.66 12.53 3.24
N ALA A 304 4.91 12.35 3.67
CA ALA A 304 5.83 11.35 3.12
C ALA A 304 5.62 9.94 3.67
N LEU A 305 4.83 9.78 4.75
CA LEU A 305 4.58 8.48 5.36
C LEU A 305 3.90 7.51 4.39
N VAL A 306 4.41 6.29 4.36
CA VAL A 306 3.85 5.21 3.53
C VAL A 306 2.65 4.55 4.19
N SER A 307 1.84 3.85 3.42
CA SER A 307 0.63 3.20 3.94
C SER A 307 0.92 1.92 4.73
N HIS A 308 1.98 1.20 4.39
CA HIS A 308 2.38 -0.03 5.07
C HIS A 308 3.82 -0.41 4.71
N TYR A 309 4.41 -1.26 5.50
CA TYR A 309 5.68 -1.92 5.20
C TYR A 309 5.51 -3.43 5.16
N VAL A 310 6.27 -4.07 4.25
CA VAL A 310 6.50 -5.51 4.22
C VAL A 310 7.96 -5.73 4.58
N LEU A 311 8.22 -6.40 5.69
CA LEU A 311 9.54 -6.58 6.30
C LEU A 311 9.88 -8.07 6.43
N ASP A 312 11.08 -8.35 6.88
CA ASP A 312 11.57 -9.67 7.27
C ASP A 312 11.24 -10.76 6.23
N SER A 313 11.77 -10.59 5.02
CA SER A 313 11.55 -11.55 3.92
C SER A 313 10.06 -11.79 3.62
N GLY A 314 9.18 -10.85 3.99
CA GLY A 314 7.73 -10.94 3.83
C GLY A 314 7.01 -11.61 4.99
N ARG A 315 7.68 -11.84 6.12
CA ARG A 315 7.09 -12.48 7.33
C ARG A 315 6.36 -11.49 8.23
N LEU A 316 6.69 -10.20 8.14
CA LEU A 316 6.07 -9.14 8.92
C LEU A 316 5.46 -8.08 8.00
N VAL A 317 4.23 -7.67 8.31
CA VAL A 317 3.54 -6.53 7.68
C VAL A 317 3.08 -5.59 8.78
N VAL A 318 3.34 -4.30 8.62
CA VAL A 318 2.87 -3.26 9.53
C VAL A 318 2.05 -2.25 8.73
N SER A 319 0.84 -1.97 9.18
CA SER A 319 -0.04 -0.95 8.61
C SER A 319 -0.97 -0.40 9.69
N HIS A 320 -1.54 0.80 9.49
CA HIS A 320 -2.33 1.42 10.56
C HIS A 320 -3.63 0.67 10.87
N ALA A 321 -4.53 0.47 9.88
CA ALA A 321 -5.83 -0.20 10.13
C ALA A 321 -5.84 -1.69 9.71
N GLY A 322 -4.67 -2.30 9.59
CA GLY A 322 -4.50 -3.67 9.11
C GLY A 322 -4.39 -3.80 7.60
N LEU A 323 -4.16 -5.03 7.11
CA LEU A 323 -3.98 -5.27 5.68
C LEU A 323 -4.27 -6.73 5.30
N ILE A 324 -5.17 -6.93 4.34
CA ILE A 324 -5.44 -8.26 3.78
C ILE A 324 -4.29 -8.72 2.87
N GLU A 325 -4.07 -10.03 2.79
CA GLU A 325 -2.91 -10.64 2.12
C GLU A 325 -2.72 -10.18 0.67
N ARG A 326 -3.80 -10.07 -0.09
CA ARG A 326 -3.74 -9.65 -1.51
C ARG A 326 -3.17 -8.24 -1.73
N TYR A 327 -3.11 -7.39 -0.67
CA TYR A 327 -2.60 -6.04 -0.74
C TYR A 327 -1.14 -5.90 -0.27
N HIS A 328 -0.55 -6.95 0.31
CA HIS A 328 0.83 -6.90 0.79
C HIS A 328 1.80 -6.52 -0.32
N GLY A 329 2.59 -5.46 -0.08
CA GLY A 329 3.58 -4.95 -1.02
C GLY A 329 3.02 -4.31 -2.29
N ARG A 330 1.70 -4.03 -2.35
CA ARG A 330 1.07 -3.32 -3.46
C ARG A 330 0.94 -1.83 -3.14
N ALA A 331 0.80 -1.01 -4.18
CA ALA A 331 0.68 0.44 -4.04
C ALA A 331 -0.43 0.96 -4.94
N SER A 332 -1.54 1.37 -4.34
CA SER A 332 -2.66 2.03 -5.02
C SER A 332 -3.42 2.92 -4.04
N GLY A 333 -4.31 3.78 -4.54
CA GLY A 333 -5.24 4.54 -3.69
C GLY A 333 -6.11 3.64 -2.82
N ARG A 334 -6.61 2.53 -3.39
CA ARG A 334 -7.43 1.54 -2.68
C ARG A 334 -6.66 0.84 -1.56
N VAL A 335 -5.41 0.44 -1.80
CA VAL A 335 -4.54 -0.16 -0.77
C VAL A 335 -4.27 0.86 0.34
N ARG A 336 -3.94 2.12 -0.02
CA ARG A 336 -3.74 3.19 0.96
C ARG A 336 -5.00 3.44 1.80
N GLU A 337 -6.17 3.48 1.17
CA GLU A 337 -7.45 3.67 1.87
C GLU A 337 -7.71 2.55 2.86
N PHE A 338 -7.50 1.29 2.46
CA PHE A 338 -7.61 0.15 3.36
C PHE A 338 -6.64 0.26 4.55
N CYS A 339 -5.36 0.58 4.29
CA CYS A 339 -4.36 0.73 5.35
C CYS A 339 -4.70 1.84 6.36
N LEU A 340 -5.35 2.92 5.91
CA LEU A 340 -5.68 4.07 6.78
C LEU A 340 -6.99 3.89 7.55
N TYR A 341 -7.97 3.21 6.96
CA TYR A 341 -9.34 3.21 7.49
C TYR A 341 -9.91 1.79 7.69
N GLY A 342 -9.25 0.75 7.21
CA GLY A 342 -9.83 -0.57 7.10
C GLY A 342 -10.97 -0.62 6.08
N GLN A 343 -11.72 -1.71 6.09
CA GLN A 343 -12.95 -1.86 5.32
C GLN A 343 -14.15 -1.67 6.23
N THR A 344 -15.14 -0.89 5.81
CA THR A 344 -16.40 -0.69 6.52
C THR A 344 -17.53 -1.39 5.79
N THR A 345 -18.59 -1.77 6.52
CA THR A 345 -19.81 -2.35 5.95
C THR A 345 -20.71 -1.30 5.29
N GLY A 346 -20.43 -0.01 5.50
CA GLY A 346 -21.29 1.11 5.10
C GLY A 346 -22.36 1.45 6.15
N GLU A 347 -22.45 0.70 7.23
CA GLU A 347 -23.34 0.94 8.35
C GLU A 347 -22.65 1.78 9.45
N THR A 348 -23.43 2.38 10.32
CA THR A 348 -22.97 3.05 11.55
C THR A 348 -23.57 2.34 12.76
N ASP A 349 -22.78 2.25 13.83
CA ASP A 349 -23.23 1.70 15.11
C ASP A 349 -24.09 2.71 15.90
N GLU A 350 -24.56 2.30 17.09
CA GLU A 350 -25.37 3.12 18.00
C GLU A 350 -24.64 4.39 18.49
N TYR A 351 -23.31 4.46 18.38
CA TYR A 351 -22.48 5.60 18.73
C TYR A 351 -22.18 6.50 17.52
N GLY A 352 -22.72 6.18 16.33
CA GLY A 352 -22.48 6.91 15.10
C GLY A 352 -21.11 6.61 14.45
N LEU A 353 -20.42 5.55 14.89
CA LEU A 353 -19.15 5.12 14.35
C LEU A 353 -19.35 4.12 13.20
N PRO A 354 -18.49 4.12 12.15
CA PRO A 354 -18.58 3.16 11.07
C PRO A 354 -18.39 1.73 11.56
N VAL A 355 -19.30 0.83 11.18
CA VAL A 355 -19.16 -0.60 11.44
C VAL A 355 -18.06 -1.16 10.53
N ARG A 356 -17.06 -1.79 11.13
CA ARG A 356 -15.91 -2.31 10.43
C ARG A 356 -16.10 -3.77 10.03
N TYR A 357 -15.61 -4.09 8.83
CA TYR A 357 -15.53 -5.47 8.38
C TYR A 357 -14.44 -6.21 9.17
N PRO A 358 -14.73 -7.39 9.74
CA PRO A 358 -13.80 -8.11 10.62
C PRO A 358 -12.74 -8.87 9.82
N TRP A 359 -11.96 -8.18 9.00
CA TRP A 359 -10.97 -8.74 8.07
C TRP A 359 -9.96 -9.68 8.75
N ALA A 360 -9.59 -9.41 10.00
CA ALA A 360 -8.65 -10.23 10.76
C ALA A 360 -9.15 -11.65 11.00
N GLN A 361 -10.47 -11.84 11.16
CA GLN A 361 -11.09 -13.17 11.32
C GLN A 361 -10.97 -14.01 10.04
N GLU A 362 -10.94 -13.37 8.88
CA GLU A 362 -10.81 -14.02 7.58
C GLU A 362 -9.35 -14.13 7.11
N TYR A 363 -8.41 -13.47 7.78
CA TYR A 363 -7.01 -13.50 7.40
C TYR A 363 -6.43 -14.90 7.52
N ARG A 364 -5.76 -15.38 6.43
CA ARG A 364 -5.12 -16.71 6.37
C ARG A 364 -3.68 -16.61 5.85
N GLY A 365 -3.15 -15.38 5.74
CA GLY A 365 -1.80 -15.13 5.25
C GLY A 365 -0.72 -15.66 6.19
N ARG A 366 0.46 -15.93 5.64
CA ARG A 366 1.62 -16.39 6.41
C ARG A 366 2.33 -15.27 7.13
N ALA A 367 2.24 -14.04 6.63
CA ALA A 367 2.84 -12.89 7.26
C ALA A 367 2.09 -12.54 8.56
N MET A 368 2.82 -12.16 9.59
CA MET A 368 2.25 -11.51 10.77
C MET A 368 1.83 -10.09 10.38
N VAL A 369 0.60 -9.67 10.71
CA VAL A 369 0.13 -8.31 10.46
C VAL A 369 -0.07 -7.61 11.79
N LEU A 370 0.70 -6.54 12.03
CA LEU A 370 0.59 -5.69 13.22
C LEU A 370 -0.06 -4.36 12.84
N TYR A 371 -1.03 -3.92 13.63
CA TYR A 371 -1.86 -2.76 13.31
C TYR A 371 -2.45 -2.10 14.56
N GLY A 372 -3.12 -0.96 14.39
CA GLY A 372 -3.80 -0.19 15.43
C GLY A 372 -5.20 0.25 15.03
N HIS A 373 -5.50 1.56 15.16
CA HIS A 373 -6.68 2.24 14.64
C HIS A 373 -8.01 1.98 15.38
N THR A 374 -8.25 0.80 15.85
CA THR A 374 -9.49 0.45 16.54
C THR A 374 -9.14 0.02 17.96
N PRO A 375 -9.39 0.86 18.96
CA PRO A 375 -8.99 0.58 20.33
C PRO A 375 -9.57 -0.74 20.85
N VAL A 376 -8.69 -1.57 21.41
CA VAL A 376 -9.04 -2.82 22.09
C VAL A 376 -8.61 -2.76 23.54
N PRO A 377 -9.35 -3.39 24.48
CA PRO A 377 -8.98 -3.36 25.90
C PRO A 377 -7.64 -4.04 26.18
N ALA A 378 -7.33 -5.09 25.44
CA ALA A 378 -6.07 -5.83 25.49
C ALA A 378 -5.74 -6.39 24.09
N PRO A 379 -4.44 -6.53 23.72
CA PRO A 379 -4.07 -7.15 22.47
C PRO A 379 -4.41 -8.64 22.48
N GLU A 380 -5.18 -9.07 21.49
CA GLU A 380 -5.52 -10.49 21.30
C GLU A 380 -5.15 -10.93 19.89
N TRP A 381 -4.53 -12.11 19.78
CA TRP A 381 -4.19 -12.70 18.49
C TRP A 381 -5.44 -13.19 17.77
N VAL A 382 -5.71 -12.63 16.60
CA VAL A 382 -6.75 -13.13 15.69
C VAL A 382 -6.07 -13.67 14.46
N ASN A 383 -6.00 -14.99 14.31
CA ASN A 383 -5.17 -15.65 13.31
C ASN A 383 -3.70 -15.18 13.46
N ASN A 384 -3.06 -14.75 12.37
CA ASN A 384 -1.69 -14.20 12.43
C ASN A 384 -1.69 -12.66 12.41
N THR A 385 -2.63 -12.04 13.10
CA THR A 385 -2.77 -10.59 13.20
C THR A 385 -2.94 -10.13 14.65
N LEU A 386 -2.46 -8.93 14.98
CA LEU A 386 -2.57 -8.35 16.32
C LEU A 386 -2.81 -6.85 16.24
N CYS A 387 -3.86 -6.38 16.93
CA CYS A 387 -4.10 -4.96 17.14
C CYS A 387 -3.30 -4.48 18.36
N LEU A 388 -2.53 -3.39 18.20
CA LEU A 388 -1.70 -2.78 19.24
C LEU A 388 -2.27 -1.46 19.77
N ASP A 389 -3.39 -0.97 19.21
CA ASP A 389 -4.09 0.19 19.77
C ASP A 389 -4.85 -0.25 21.02
N THR A 390 -4.26 0.03 22.16
CA THR A 390 -4.84 -0.27 23.47
C THR A 390 -5.38 0.97 24.17
N GLY A 391 -5.71 2.00 23.37
CA GLY A 391 -6.47 3.17 23.79
C GLY A 391 -5.74 4.06 24.79
N CYS A 392 -4.44 4.28 24.65
CA CYS A 392 -3.66 5.11 25.57
C CYS A 392 -4.34 6.45 25.84
N VAL A 393 -4.69 7.18 24.79
CA VAL A 393 -5.32 8.51 24.90
C VAL A 393 -6.69 8.50 25.61
N PHE A 394 -7.32 7.32 25.70
CA PHE A 394 -8.61 7.09 26.37
C PHE A 394 -8.46 6.54 27.81
N GLY A 395 -7.26 6.60 28.40
CA GLY A 395 -6.98 6.08 29.71
C GLY A 395 -6.62 4.59 29.76
N GLY A 396 -6.39 3.98 28.60
CA GLY A 396 -5.91 2.60 28.49
C GLY A 396 -4.39 2.49 28.65
N ARG A 397 -3.71 1.88 27.70
CA ARG A 397 -2.26 1.65 27.71
C ARG A 397 -1.64 2.03 26.38
N LEU A 398 -0.35 2.40 26.37
CA LEU A 398 0.48 2.40 25.18
C LEU A 398 1.22 1.08 25.11
N THR A 399 1.00 0.32 24.04
CA THR A 399 1.49 -1.05 23.91
C THR A 399 2.43 -1.21 22.71
N ALA A 400 3.50 -1.97 22.92
CA ALA A 400 4.41 -2.42 21.88
C ALA A 400 4.50 -3.94 21.84
N LEU A 401 4.73 -4.49 20.63
CA LEU A 401 5.12 -5.90 20.44
C LEU A 401 6.60 -5.97 20.05
N ARG A 402 7.39 -6.74 20.78
CA ARG A 402 8.73 -7.12 20.40
C ARG A 402 8.69 -8.21 19.34
N TYR A 403 9.29 -7.96 18.19
CA TYR A 403 9.41 -8.90 17.09
C TYR A 403 10.87 -9.33 16.90
N PRO A 404 11.20 -10.62 16.75
CA PRO A 404 10.27 -11.76 16.53
C PRO A 404 9.78 -12.46 17.81
N GLU A 405 10.16 -12.01 19.00
CA GLU A 405 9.91 -12.69 20.28
C GLU A 405 8.44 -12.83 20.64
N ARG A 406 7.58 -11.95 20.10
CA ARG A 406 6.13 -11.85 20.40
C ARG A 406 5.85 -11.44 21.85
N GLU A 407 6.77 -10.74 22.47
CA GLU A 407 6.62 -10.21 23.81
C GLU A 407 5.89 -8.87 23.77
N LEU A 408 4.88 -8.70 24.62
CA LEU A 408 4.15 -7.44 24.78
C LEU A 408 4.74 -6.63 25.94
N VAL A 409 5.04 -5.37 25.65
CA VAL A 409 5.46 -4.38 26.65
C VAL A 409 4.46 -3.23 26.61
N SER A 410 3.96 -2.78 27.77
CA SER A 410 2.96 -1.72 27.79
C SER A 410 3.05 -0.86 29.03
N VAL A 411 2.79 0.43 28.87
CA VAL A 411 2.71 1.41 29.97
C VAL A 411 1.28 1.93 30.11
N PRO A 412 0.76 2.12 31.33
CA PRO A 412 -0.57 2.69 31.52
C PRO A 412 -0.57 4.16 31.11
N ALA A 413 -1.70 4.67 30.62
CA ALA A 413 -1.92 6.10 30.48
C ALA A 413 -1.91 6.78 31.85
N ALA A 414 -1.38 8.00 31.94
CA ALA A 414 -1.38 8.78 33.17
C ALA A 414 -2.77 9.27 33.54
N GLU A 415 -3.60 9.57 32.54
CA GLU A 415 -4.98 10.04 32.70
C GLU A 415 -5.80 9.77 31.43
N VAL A 416 -7.09 10.06 31.48
CA VAL A 416 -7.96 10.09 30.29
C VAL A 416 -7.76 11.45 29.59
N TYR A 417 -7.04 11.47 28.49
CA TYR A 417 -6.76 12.70 27.75
C TYR A 417 -7.91 13.12 26.83
N TYR A 418 -8.69 12.14 26.36
CA TYR A 418 -9.79 12.36 25.45
C TYR A 418 -10.93 11.37 25.72
N GLU A 419 -12.16 11.88 25.83
CA GLU A 419 -13.35 11.04 26.04
C GLU A 419 -13.74 10.35 24.72
N PRO A 420 -13.75 9.02 24.67
CA PRO A 420 -14.12 8.29 23.45
C PRO A 420 -15.64 8.35 23.20
N ALA A 421 -16.03 8.38 21.92
CA ALA A 421 -17.47 8.32 21.54
C ALA A 421 -18.13 7.00 22.01
N ARG A 422 -17.39 5.90 22.02
CA ARG A 422 -17.80 4.61 22.58
C ARG A 422 -17.07 4.39 23.88
N PRO A 423 -17.78 3.99 24.98
CA PRO A 423 -17.13 3.72 26.24
C PRO A 423 -15.95 2.75 26.09
N PHE A 424 -14.79 3.15 26.60
CA PHE A 424 -13.58 2.34 26.60
C PHE A 424 -13.36 1.85 28.05
N PRO A 425 -13.21 0.52 28.28
CA PRO A 425 -13.01 0.02 29.64
C PRO A 425 -11.64 0.45 30.16
N ALA A 426 -11.64 1.26 31.21
CA ALA A 426 -10.41 1.73 31.86
C ALA A 426 -9.63 0.62 32.60
N ASN A 427 -10.22 -0.57 32.78
CA ASN A 427 -9.58 -1.71 33.42
C ASN A 427 -9.55 -2.92 32.50
N PRO A 428 -8.36 -3.33 32.00
CA PRO A 428 -8.22 -4.50 31.13
C PRO A 428 -8.68 -5.82 31.80
N GLU A 429 -8.55 -5.94 33.11
CA GLU A 429 -8.97 -7.15 33.85
C GLU A 429 -10.50 -7.33 33.89
N ALA A 430 -11.26 -6.25 33.89
CA ALA A 430 -12.71 -6.29 33.77
C ALA A 430 -13.18 -6.71 32.38
N ALA A 431 -12.47 -6.27 31.33
CA ALA A 431 -12.80 -6.60 29.95
C ALA A 431 -12.51 -8.07 29.57
N VAL A 432 -11.47 -8.67 30.17
CA VAL A 432 -11.18 -10.10 30.00
C VAL A 432 -12.30 -10.97 30.63
N SER A 433 -12.90 -10.53 31.72
CA SER A 433 -14.05 -11.24 32.33
C SER A 433 -15.33 -11.14 31.47
N GLU A 434 -15.54 -10.02 30.76
CA GLU A 434 -16.68 -9.86 29.85
C GLU A 434 -16.48 -10.62 28.53
N SER A 435 -15.25 -10.68 27.99
CA SER A 435 -14.96 -11.47 26.78
C SER A 435 -15.02 -12.98 27.04
N ALA A 436 -14.60 -13.41 28.23
CA ALA A 436 -14.71 -14.82 28.67
C ALA A 436 -16.17 -15.30 28.87
N THR A 437 -17.10 -14.37 29.02
CA THR A 437 -18.55 -14.67 29.13
C THR A 437 -19.25 -14.63 27.75
N ARG A 438 -18.63 -14.13 26.70
CA ARG A 438 -19.12 -14.33 25.34
C ARG A 438 -18.79 -15.75 24.87
N ARG A 439 -19.70 -16.67 25.20
CA ARG A 439 -19.69 -18.01 24.59
C ARG A 439 -19.77 -17.86 23.08
N ASP A 440 -19.02 -18.69 22.35
CA ASP A 440 -19.26 -18.88 20.93
C ASP A 440 -20.77 -19.09 20.70
N PRO A 441 -21.33 -18.49 19.63
CA PRO A 441 -22.75 -18.66 19.34
C PRO A 441 -23.05 -20.16 19.21
N GLU A 442 -23.86 -20.66 20.13
CA GLU A 442 -24.27 -22.07 20.12
C GLU A 442 -25.12 -22.32 18.88
N VAL A 443 -24.73 -23.31 18.07
CA VAL A 443 -25.50 -23.73 16.90
C VAL A 443 -26.78 -24.36 17.40
N LEU A 444 -27.92 -23.69 17.18
CA LEU A 444 -29.24 -24.11 17.66
C LEU A 444 -29.88 -25.17 16.76
N ASP A 445 -29.66 -25.09 15.44
CA ASP A 445 -30.22 -26.05 14.50
C ASP A 445 -29.41 -26.09 13.18
N ILE A 446 -29.31 -27.27 12.56
CA ILE A 446 -28.76 -27.48 11.23
C ILE A 446 -29.81 -28.22 10.42
N THR A 447 -30.45 -27.52 9.48
CA THR A 447 -31.46 -28.11 8.60
C THR A 447 -30.92 -28.20 7.18
N ASP A 448 -30.98 -29.41 6.60
CA ASP A 448 -30.62 -29.67 5.22
C ASP A 448 -31.86 -29.47 4.34
N VAL A 449 -31.85 -28.46 3.47
CA VAL A 449 -32.93 -28.18 2.53
C VAL A 449 -32.33 -28.12 1.13
N THR A 450 -32.54 -29.17 0.32
CA THR A 450 -32.16 -29.22 -1.09
C THR A 450 -30.73 -28.75 -1.39
N GLY A 451 -29.72 -29.37 -0.76
CA GLY A 451 -28.30 -29.08 -0.98
C GLY A 451 -27.83 -27.75 -0.35
N THR A 452 -28.61 -27.15 0.52
CA THR A 452 -28.23 -25.96 1.27
C THR A 452 -28.31 -26.26 2.75
N ARG A 453 -27.19 -26.15 3.47
CA ARG A 453 -27.18 -26.19 4.93
C ARG A 453 -27.58 -24.81 5.48
N VAL A 454 -28.61 -24.78 6.31
CA VAL A 454 -29.01 -23.59 7.05
C VAL A 454 -28.57 -23.77 8.49
N VAL A 455 -27.70 -22.85 8.96
CA VAL A 455 -27.25 -22.83 10.34
C VAL A 455 -27.97 -21.69 11.06
N GLU A 456 -28.80 -22.02 12.04
CA GLU A 456 -29.40 -21.02 12.96
C GLU A 456 -28.50 -20.86 14.19
N THR A 457 -28.11 -19.63 14.50
CA THR A 457 -27.35 -19.28 15.69
C THR A 457 -28.25 -18.58 16.70
N GLN A 458 -27.80 -18.44 17.94
CA GLN A 458 -28.50 -17.70 19.00
C GLN A 458 -28.86 -16.24 18.62
N TYR A 459 -28.30 -15.71 17.54
CA TYR A 459 -28.63 -14.38 17.02
C TYR A 459 -29.72 -14.40 15.94
N GLN A 460 -30.35 -15.55 15.67
CA GLN A 460 -31.39 -15.74 14.65
C GLN A 460 -30.97 -15.31 13.22
N LYS A 461 -29.67 -15.28 12.92
CA LYS A 461 -29.19 -15.06 11.54
C LYS A 461 -29.15 -16.39 10.80
N ARG A 462 -29.91 -16.49 9.72
CA ARG A 462 -29.83 -17.63 8.80
C ARG A 462 -28.66 -17.42 7.85
N ILE A 463 -27.69 -18.32 7.88
CA ILE A 463 -26.58 -18.34 6.95
C ILE A 463 -26.75 -19.56 6.05
N GLY A 464 -27.06 -19.32 4.77
CA GLY A 464 -27.11 -20.37 3.78
C GLY A 464 -25.70 -20.71 3.28
N VAL A 465 -25.25 -21.94 3.51
CA VAL A 465 -24.01 -22.47 2.93
C VAL A 465 -24.38 -23.40 1.78
N ARG A 466 -23.97 -23.07 0.57
CA ARG A 466 -24.05 -24.00 -0.57
C ARG A 466 -22.79 -24.85 -0.58
N GLU A 467 -22.97 -26.15 -0.52
CA GLU A 467 -21.92 -27.09 -0.89
C GLU A 467 -21.86 -27.13 -2.43
N GLY A 468 -20.72 -26.70 -2.98
CA GLY A 468 -20.37 -26.79 -4.40
C GLY A 468 -19.29 -27.83 -4.58
#